data_2574b9dc1c7624df98db5f1a116570f3
#
_entry.id   2574b9dc1c7624df98db5f1a116570f3
#
_cell.length_a   1.000
_cell.length_b   1.000
_cell.length_c   1.000
_cell.angle_alpha   90.00
_cell.angle_beta   90.00
_cell.angle_gamma   90.00
#
_symmetry.space_group_name_H-M   'P 1'
#
loop_
_entity.id
_entity.type
_entity.pdbx_description
1 polymer ?
#
loop_
_entity_poly.entity_id
_entity_poly.type
_entity_poly.pdbx_seq_one_letter_code
_entity_poly.pdbx_strand_id
1 'polypeptide(L)'
;LQLLAVSDDPRRLHVGFSAGRFEFMARPYGIVPRTPVEEAAWPALRGQIFLEASEIFLRLLRGDVVSSDSVRSTILTRENFRSDDDWKRVQEAHGSIVDAIDIDHRYVFEDIRIVPNTFDRNQLVLVAGTHDPKAQVFVNSFLPVRVFNLSITQPDVIEATHERMRSCFHPDGGEWKRSDMPRTSFVFVNDEPG
;
A
#
# COMPACT_ATOMS: atom_id res chain seq x y z
N LEU A 1 -2.29 -17.72 5.10
CA LEU A 1 -3.75 -17.91 5.12
C LEU A 1 -4.12 -19.38 5.31
N GLN A 2 -3.47 -20.34 4.64
CA GLN A 2 -3.74 -21.78 4.83
C GLN A 2 -3.60 -22.21 6.30
N LEU A 3 -2.59 -21.71 7.01
CA LEU A 3 -2.44 -21.98 8.44
C LEU A 3 -3.63 -21.47 9.27
N LEU A 4 -4.14 -20.28 8.95
CA LEU A 4 -5.32 -19.73 9.64
C LEU A 4 -6.60 -20.53 9.32
N ALA A 5 -6.69 -21.12 8.12
CA ALA A 5 -7.85 -21.91 7.72
C ALA A 5 -7.93 -23.30 8.39
N VAL A 6 -6.80 -23.81 8.92
CA VAL A 6 -6.70 -25.18 9.48
C VAL A 6 -6.26 -25.17 10.95
N SER A 7 -6.02 -24.01 11.55
CA SER A 7 -5.57 -23.86 12.93
C SER A 7 -6.67 -23.32 13.82
N ASP A 8 -6.90 -23.97 14.94
CA ASP A 8 -7.75 -23.47 16.04
C ASP A 8 -7.01 -22.49 16.96
N ASP A 9 -5.83 -21.99 16.52
CA ASP A 9 -5.01 -21.08 17.30
C ASP A 9 -5.69 -19.69 17.40
N PRO A 10 -6.01 -19.20 18.61
CA PRO A 10 -6.69 -17.91 18.79
C PRO A 10 -5.78 -16.70 18.56
N ARG A 11 -4.49 -16.90 18.27
CA ARG A 11 -3.55 -15.80 18.03
C ARG A 11 -3.85 -15.08 16.74
N ARG A 12 -3.59 -13.77 16.73
CA ARG A 12 -3.73 -12.92 15.55
C ARG A 12 -2.44 -12.92 14.73
N LEU A 13 -2.59 -13.01 13.43
CA LEU A 13 -1.51 -12.83 12.47
C LEU A 13 -1.43 -11.35 12.05
N HIS A 14 -0.29 -10.72 12.33
CA HIS A 14 -0.02 -9.37 11.88
C HIS A 14 0.68 -9.41 10.51
N VAL A 15 0.08 -8.81 9.51
CA VAL A 15 0.60 -8.76 8.14
C VAL A 15 0.90 -7.32 7.77
N GLY A 16 2.19 -6.99 7.69
CA GLY A 16 2.66 -5.69 7.22
C GLY A 16 2.89 -5.68 5.70
N PHE A 17 2.50 -4.60 5.03
CA PHE A 17 2.80 -4.39 3.61
C PHE A 17 3.16 -2.93 3.33
N SER A 18 4.07 -2.72 2.39
CA SER A 18 4.56 -1.39 2.01
C SER A 18 5.16 -1.41 0.61
N ALA A 19 5.32 -0.22 0.01
CA ALA A 19 6.00 -0.06 -1.28
C ALA A 19 7.53 -0.35 -1.20
N GLY A 20 8.05 -0.59 0.01
CA GLY A 20 9.48 -0.62 0.25
C GLY A 20 10.09 0.79 0.28
N ARG A 21 11.22 0.94 0.96
CA ARG A 21 11.90 2.24 1.08
C ARG A 21 12.84 2.51 -0.08
N PHE A 22 13.48 1.46 -0.59
CA PHE A 22 14.54 1.56 -1.58
C PHE A 22 14.14 0.92 -2.90
N GLU A 23 14.49 1.58 -3.99
CA GLU A 23 14.17 1.13 -5.35
C GLU A 23 14.72 -0.27 -5.64
N PHE A 24 15.93 -0.58 -5.17
CA PHE A 24 16.55 -1.89 -5.40
C PHE A 24 15.76 -3.06 -4.79
N MET A 25 14.89 -2.79 -3.79
CA MET A 25 14.05 -3.83 -3.17
C MET A 25 12.95 -4.34 -4.11
N ALA A 26 12.55 -3.55 -5.10
CA ALA A 26 11.50 -3.91 -6.04
C ALA A 26 12.04 -4.73 -7.24
N ARG A 27 13.30 -4.51 -7.62
CA ARG A 27 13.94 -5.17 -8.78
C ARG A 27 13.89 -6.70 -8.76
N PRO A 28 14.17 -7.41 -7.64
CA PRO A 28 14.07 -8.87 -7.59
C PRO A 28 12.67 -9.42 -7.88
N TYR A 29 11.64 -8.58 -7.73
CA TYR A 29 10.25 -8.93 -8.02
C TYR A 29 9.79 -8.46 -9.40
N GLY A 30 10.72 -8.04 -10.28
CA GLY A 30 10.40 -7.55 -11.62
C GLY A 30 9.70 -6.19 -11.65
N ILE A 31 9.68 -5.46 -10.54
CA ILE A 31 9.09 -4.12 -10.45
C ILE A 31 10.13 -3.10 -10.92
N VAL A 32 10.17 -2.91 -12.23
CA VAL A 32 11.08 -2.00 -12.95
C VAL A 32 10.28 -1.25 -14.04
N PRO A 33 10.75 -0.11 -14.53
CA PRO A 33 10.13 0.54 -15.70
C PRO A 33 10.11 -0.42 -16.91
N ARG A 34 9.01 -0.43 -17.66
CA ARG A 34 8.82 -1.27 -18.85
C ARG A 34 8.92 -0.49 -20.16
N THR A 35 8.69 0.83 -20.08
CA THR A 35 8.67 1.73 -21.21
C THR A 35 9.42 3.03 -20.89
N PRO A 36 9.84 3.84 -21.90
CA PRO A 36 10.41 5.17 -21.64
C PRO A 36 9.50 6.10 -20.84
N VAL A 37 8.19 6.00 -21.03
CA VAL A 37 7.19 6.76 -20.26
C VAL A 37 7.23 6.34 -18.79
N GLU A 38 7.22 5.04 -18.51
CA GLU A 38 7.33 4.53 -17.14
C GLU A 38 8.67 4.94 -16.49
N GLU A 39 9.76 4.97 -17.24
CA GLU A 39 11.07 5.39 -16.72
C GLU A 39 11.06 6.87 -16.33
N ALA A 40 10.55 7.74 -17.21
CA ALA A 40 10.40 9.17 -16.91
C ALA A 40 9.46 9.44 -15.74
N ALA A 41 8.38 8.66 -15.60
CA ALA A 41 7.37 8.79 -14.56
C ALA A 41 7.72 8.01 -13.28
N TRP A 42 8.83 7.29 -13.22
CA TRP A 42 9.10 6.28 -12.18
C TRP A 42 8.95 6.76 -10.74
N PRO A 43 9.39 7.98 -10.37
CA PRO A 43 9.23 8.49 -9.00
C PRO A 43 7.76 8.58 -8.54
N ALA A 44 6.85 8.93 -9.48
CA ALA A 44 5.41 9.01 -9.22
C ALA A 44 4.74 7.64 -9.36
N LEU A 45 5.15 6.86 -10.36
CA LEU A 45 4.53 5.58 -10.72
C LEU A 45 4.66 4.51 -9.62
N ARG A 46 5.77 4.48 -8.88
CA ARG A 46 5.97 3.52 -7.77
C ARG A 46 4.85 3.56 -6.73
N GLY A 47 4.36 4.76 -6.41
CA GLY A 47 3.22 4.93 -5.51
C GLY A 47 1.94 4.32 -6.08
N GLN A 48 1.71 4.49 -7.38
CA GLN A 48 0.53 3.94 -8.06
C GLN A 48 0.59 2.40 -8.15
N ILE A 49 1.76 1.83 -8.45
CA ILE A 49 1.98 0.37 -8.43
C ILE A 49 1.68 -0.21 -7.03
N PHE A 50 2.09 0.50 -5.98
CA PHE A 50 1.77 0.08 -4.61
C PHE A 50 0.26 0.10 -4.34
N LEU A 51 -0.46 1.10 -4.82
CA LEU A 51 -1.92 1.17 -4.67
C LEU A 51 -2.62 0.05 -5.45
N GLU A 52 -2.21 -0.21 -6.70
CA GLU A 52 -2.72 -1.33 -7.50
C GLU A 52 -2.52 -2.67 -6.78
N ALA A 53 -1.29 -2.95 -6.34
CA ALA A 53 -0.98 -4.18 -5.59
C ALA A 53 -1.76 -4.28 -4.27
N SER A 54 -1.94 -3.17 -3.57
CA SER A 54 -2.70 -3.11 -2.32
C SER A 54 -4.18 -3.41 -2.54
N GLU A 55 -4.78 -2.87 -3.61
CA GLU A 55 -6.17 -3.16 -3.97
C GLU A 55 -6.35 -4.65 -4.26
N ILE A 56 -5.52 -5.23 -5.13
CA ILE A 56 -5.57 -6.66 -5.46
C ILE A 56 -5.48 -7.49 -4.18
N PHE A 57 -4.48 -7.22 -3.35
CA PHE A 57 -4.23 -7.93 -2.10
C PHE A 57 -5.42 -7.86 -1.14
N LEU A 58 -5.96 -6.66 -0.90
CA LEU A 58 -7.05 -6.43 0.06
C LEU A 58 -8.37 -7.02 -0.44
N ARG A 59 -8.66 -6.90 -1.74
CA ARG A 59 -9.85 -7.51 -2.36
C ARG A 59 -9.81 -9.04 -2.28
N LEU A 60 -8.65 -9.64 -2.55
CA LEU A 60 -8.46 -11.09 -2.38
C LEU A 60 -8.65 -11.51 -0.92
N LEU A 61 -8.12 -10.76 0.05
CA LEU A 61 -8.33 -11.03 1.47
C LEU A 61 -9.80 -10.88 1.89
N ARG A 62 -10.52 -9.93 1.29
CA ARG A 62 -11.96 -9.75 1.50
C ARG A 62 -12.76 -10.94 0.95
N GLY A 63 -12.20 -11.69 0.00
CA GLY A 63 -12.81 -12.86 -0.62
C GLY A 63 -13.39 -12.60 -1.99
N ASP A 64 -13.02 -11.49 -2.61
CA ASP A 64 -13.45 -11.17 -3.97
C ASP A 64 -12.78 -12.13 -4.98
N VAL A 65 -13.43 -12.30 -6.12
CA VAL A 65 -12.80 -12.74 -7.37
C VAL A 65 -12.30 -11.48 -8.07
N VAL A 66 -11.03 -11.46 -8.45
CA VAL A 66 -10.38 -10.26 -8.99
C VAL A 66 -9.78 -10.54 -10.35
N SER A 67 -10.06 -9.67 -11.31
CA SER A 67 -9.40 -9.61 -12.63
C SER A 67 -8.76 -8.24 -12.80
N SER A 68 -7.71 -8.14 -13.60
CA SER A 68 -6.98 -6.88 -13.85
C SER A 68 -7.91 -5.74 -14.24
N ASP A 69 -8.85 -6.01 -15.13
CA ASP A 69 -9.81 -5.01 -15.63
C ASP A 69 -10.75 -4.45 -14.54
N SER A 70 -10.86 -5.17 -13.42
CA SER A 70 -11.68 -4.74 -12.26
C SER A 70 -10.89 -3.94 -11.24
N VAL A 71 -9.58 -3.81 -11.40
CA VAL A 71 -8.68 -3.05 -10.54
C VAL A 71 -8.53 -1.64 -11.10
N ARG A 72 -8.27 -0.67 -10.23
CA ARG A 72 -8.06 0.71 -10.66
C ARG A 72 -6.99 0.82 -11.75
N SER A 73 -7.25 1.57 -12.79
CA SER A 73 -6.24 1.97 -13.77
C SER A 73 -5.33 3.06 -13.20
N THR A 74 -4.09 3.09 -13.64
CA THR A 74 -3.15 4.17 -13.33
C THR A 74 -3.20 5.23 -14.40
N ILE A 75 -3.72 6.40 -14.06
CA ILE A 75 -3.73 7.57 -14.94
C ILE A 75 -2.76 8.59 -14.36
N LEU A 76 -1.74 8.93 -15.13
CA LEU A 76 -0.79 9.98 -14.78
C LEU A 76 -1.27 11.33 -15.30
N THR A 77 -1.29 12.30 -14.41
CA THR A 77 -1.59 13.71 -14.71
C THR A 77 -0.49 14.58 -14.12
N ARG A 78 -0.49 15.87 -14.47
CA ARG A 78 0.45 16.85 -13.88
C ARG A 78 0.50 16.80 -12.35
N GLU A 79 -0.62 16.51 -11.70
CA GLU A 79 -0.73 16.50 -10.23
C GLU A 79 0.08 15.38 -9.55
N ASN A 80 0.48 14.36 -10.30
CA ASN A 80 1.30 13.27 -9.78
C ASN A 80 2.78 13.66 -9.62
N PHE A 81 3.19 14.81 -10.16
CA PHE A 81 4.59 15.25 -10.24
C PHE A 81 4.84 16.50 -9.41
N ARG A 82 6.08 16.63 -8.91
CA ARG A 82 6.49 17.75 -8.07
C ARG A 82 6.67 19.04 -8.83
N SER A 83 7.03 18.95 -10.11
CA SER A 83 7.30 20.10 -10.98
C SER A 83 6.72 19.95 -12.38
N ASP A 84 6.54 21.06 -13.10
CA ASP A 84 6.13 21.05 -14.50
C ASP A 84 7.19 20.40 -15.39
N ASP A 85 8.46 20.55 -15.05
CA ASP A 85 9.57 19.94 -15.77
C ASP A 85 9.54 18.41 -15.69
N ASP A 86 9.15 17.83 -14.54
CA ASP A 86 8.97 16.38 -14.40
C ASP A 86 7.84 15.89 -15.31
N TRP A 87 6.71 16.58 -15.33
CA TRP A 87 5.59 16.23 -16.19
C TRP A 87 5.93 16.38 -17.67
N LYS A 88 6.63 17.46 -18.03
CA LYS A 88 7.09 17.70 -19.42
C LYS A 88 7.99 16.58 -19.92
N ARG A 89 8.92 16.08 -19.09
CA ARG A 89 9.76 14.92 -19.45
C ARG A 89 8.93 13.66 -19.74
N VAL A 90 7.87 13.45 -19.00
CA VAL A 90 6.95 12.32 -19.24
C VAL A 90 6.18 12.49 -20.54
N GLN A 91 5.70 13.70 -20.84
CA GLN A 91 5.04 14.01 -22.12
C GLN A 91 6.00 13.86 -23.32
N GLU A 92 7.26 14.27 -23.18
CA GLU A 92 8.30 14.07 -24.18
C GLU A 92 8.56 12.58 -24.44
N ALA A 93 8.64 11.76 -23.38
CA ALA A 93 8.77 10.31 -23.49
C ALA A 93 7.52 9.64 -24.11
N HIS A 94 6.34 10.21 -23.88
CA HIS A 94 5.08 9.77 -24.49
C HIS A 94 4.97 10.19 -25.97
N GLY A 95 5.68 11.23 -26.40
CA GLY A 95 5.67 11.72 -27.77
C GLY A 95 4.51 12.66 -28.10
N SER A 96 3.72 13.09 -27.12
CA SER A 96 2.62 14.06 -27.32
C SER A 96 2.33 14.84 -26.03
N ILE A 97 1.81 16.06 -26.20
CA ILE A 97 1.36 16.92 -25.11
C ILE A 97 -0.11 16.56 -24.84
N VAL A 98 -0.35 15.95 -23.68
CA VAL A 98 -1.66 15.49 -23.24
C VAL A 98 -1.87 15.83 -21.77
N ASP A 99 -3.11 15.94 -21.33
CA ASP A 99 -3.43 16.22 -19.92
C ASP A 99 -3.34 14.99 -19.03
N ALA A 100 -3.48 13.80 -19.62
CA ALA A 100 -3.43 12.52 -18.92
C ALA A 100 -2.78 11.44 -19.79
N ILE A 101 -2.08 10.52 -19.15
CA ILE A 101 -1.45 9.36 -19.79
C ILE A 101 -1.90 8.12 -19.03
N ASP A 102 -2.54 7.19 -19.73
CA ASP A 102 -2.89 5.88 -19.20
C ASP A 102 -1.65 4.99 -19.16
N ILE A 103 -1.49 4.31 -18.04
CA ILE A 103 -0.41 3.33 -17.84
C ILE A 103 -1.04 1.94 -17.72
N ASP A 104 -0.56 1.02 -18.53
CA ASP A 104 -0.99 -0.37 -18.52
C ASP A 104 -0.83 -0.99 -17.13
N HIS A 105 -1.79 -1.85 -16.76
CA HIS A 105 -1.73 -2.60 -15.53
C HIS A 105 -0.37 -3.29 -15.33
N ARG A 106 0.16 -3.18 -14.14
CA ARG A 106 1.40 -3.87 -13.77
C ARG A 106 1.17 -5.38 -13.68
N TYR A 107 0.03 -5.78 -13.17
CA TYR A 107 -0.35 -7.16 -12.96
C TYR A 107 -1.51 -7.50 -13.89
N VAL A 108 -1.31 -8.50 -14.76
CA VAL A 108 -2.32 -8.95 -15.74
C VAL A 108 -2.73 -10.38 -15.40
N PHE A 109 -4.00 -10.56 -15.07
CA PHE A 109 -4.58 -11.84 -14.67
C PHE A 109 -6.11 -11.80 -14.81
N GLU A 110 -6.73 -12.98 -14.82
CA GLU A 110 -8.17 -13.16 -14.86
C GLU A 110 -8.64 -14.04 -13.70
N ASP A 111 -9.73 -13.64 -13.07
CA ASP A 111 -10.52 -14.41 -12.10
C ASP A 111 -9.72 -15.13 -11.01
N ILE A 112 -8.73 -14.45 -10.44
CA ILE A 112 -7.99 -15.00 -9.31
C ILE A 112 -8.78 -14.84 -8.00
N ARG A 113 -8.62 -15.83 -7.10
CA ARG A 113 -9.23 -15.84 -5.77
C ARG A 113 -8.39 -16.66 -4.79
N ILE A 114 -8.60 -16.40 -3.50
CA ILE A 114 -7.98 -17.22 -2.44
C ILE A 114 -8.79 -18.51 -2.25
N VAL A 115 -8.09 -19.66 -2.24
CA VAL A 115 -8.67 -20.98 -1.97
C VAL A 115 -7.76 -21.72 -0.98
N PRO A 116 -8.27 -22.22 0.15
CA PRO A 116 -9.62 -22.03 0.71
C PRO A 116 -9.84 -20.61 1.23
N ASN A 117 -11.10 -20.14 1.22
CA ASN A 117 -11.50 -18.84 1.77
C ASN A 117 -12.32 -19.03 3.06
N THR A 118 -11.85 -19.92 3.94
CA THR A 118 -12.55 -20.33 5.18
C THR A 118 -11.88 -19.81 6.45
N PHE A 119 -10.81 -19.02 6.34
CA PHE A 119 -10.12 -18.45 7.50
C PHE A 119 -10.94 -17.31 8.15
N ASP A 120 -10.85 -17.23 9.49
CA ASP A 120 -11.44 -16.11 10.21
C ASP A 120 -10.63 -14.82 9.99
N ARG A 121 -11.24 -13.86 9.31
CA ARG A 121 -10.62 -12.56 9.04
C ARG A 121 -10.30 -11.74 10.28
N ASN A 122 -10.99 -11.98 11.40
CA ASN A 122 -10.70 -11.33 12.69
C ASN A 122 -9.34 -11.73 13.26
N GLN A 123 -8.76 -12.82 12.79
CA GLN A 123 -7.41 -13.23 13.12
C GLN A 123 -6.33 -12.48 12.34
N LEU A 124 -6.71 -11.70 11.30
CA LEU A 124 -5.77 -10.87 10.56
C LEU A 124 -5.74 -9.44 11.08
N VAL A 125 -4.55 -8.94 11.33
CA VAL A 125 -4.30 -7.52 11.60
C VAL A 125 -3.44 -6.99 10.46
N LEU A 126 -4.03 -6.18 9.61
CA LEU A 126 -3.36 -5.59 8.45
C LEU A 126 -2.70 -4.27 8.85
N VAL A 127 -1.45 -4.06 8.40
CA VAL A 127 -0.68 -2.86 8.73
C VAL A 127 0.01 -2.33 7.47
N ALA A 128 -0.34 -1.14 7.03
CA ALA A 128 0.29 -0.47 5.90
C ALA A 128 1.46 0.42 6.36
N GLY A 129 2.63 0.21 5.75
CA GLY A 129 3.81 1.06 5.92
C GLY A 129 3.83 2.19 4.91
N THR A 130 2.91 3.15 5.04
CA THR A 130 2.84 4.32 4.16
C THR A 130 2.56 5.60 4.94
N HIS A 131 3.24 6.69 4.55
CA HIS A 131 2.98 8.03 5.05
C HIS A 131 2.13 8.87 4.06
N ASP A 132 1.79 8.33 2.89
CA ASP A 132 0.90 8.99 1.95
C ASP A 132 -0.54 9.00 2.48
N PRO A 133 -1.13 10.19 2.75
CA PRO A 133 -2.50 10.32 3.21
C PRO A 133 -3.53 9.68 2.28
N LYS A 134 -3.34 9.80 0.97
CA LYS A 134 -4.24 9.23 -0.03
C LYS A 134 -4.21 7.70 0.00
N ALA A 135 -3.01 7.11 0.15
CA ALA A 135 -2.85 5.67 0.29
C ALA A 135 -3.49 5.13 1.58
N GLN A 136 -3.37 5.85 2.71
CA GLN A 136 -3.99 5.46 3.98
C GLN A 136 -5.52 5.39 3.88
N VAL A 137 -6.13 6.39 3.25
CA VAL A 137 -7.59 6.40 3.00
C VAL A 137 -7.97 5.30 2.03
N PHE A 138 -7.23 5.14 0.94
CA PHE A 138 -7.51 4.17 -0.10
C PHE A 138 -7.53 2.73 0.43
N VAL A 139 -6.51 2.30 1.17
CA VAL A 139 -6.47 0.91 1.70
C VAL A 139 -7.61 0.65 2.69
N ASN A 140 -8.04 1.66 3.43
CA ASN A 140 -9.17 1.56 4.36
C ASN A 140 -10.54 1.59 3.68
N SER A 141 -10.63 1.79 2.37
CA SER A 141 -11.88 1.58 1.64
C SER A 141 -12.21 0.10 1.37
N PHE A 142 -11.26 -0.81 1.59
CA PHE A 142 -11.43 -2.24 1.34
C PHE A 142 -11.56 -3.07 2.62
N LEU A 143 -10.69 -2.86 3.59
CA LEU A 143 -10.60 -3.60 4.86
C LEU A 143 -9.98 -2.72 5.95
N PRO A 144 -10.15 -3.07 7.23
CA PRO A 144 -9.46 -2.38 8.32
C PRO A 144 -7.94 -2.53 8.20
N VAL A 145 -7.25 -1.43 7.89
CA VAL A 145 -5.79 -1.40 7.74
C VAL A 145 -5.21 -0.37 8.70
N ARG A 146 -4.37 -0.84 9.61
CA ARG A 146 -3.60 0.00 10.53
C ARG A 146 -2.46 0.69 9.81
N VAL A 147 -1.92 1.76 10.40
CA VAL A 147 -0.81 2.53 9.82
C VAL A 147 0.41 2.40 10.70
N PHE A 148 1.52 1.99 10.10
CA PHE A 148 2.80 1.84 10.78
C PHE A 148 3.60 3.13 10.76
N ASN A 149 4.17 3.51 11.90
CA ASN A 149 5.08 4.64 12.03
C ASN A 149 6.51 4.18 12.32
N LEU A 150 7.47 4.83 11.67
CA LEU A 150 8.89 4.64 11.99
C LEU A 150 9.23 5.37 13.31
N SER A 151 10.29 4.92 13.98
CA SER A 151 10.82 5.59 15.19
C SER A 151 11.19 7.06 14.96
N ILE A 152 11.55 7.40 13.72
CA ILE A 152 11.93 8.76 13.29
C ILE A 152 10.74 9.60 12.80
N THR A 153 9.51 9.06 12.76
CA THR A 153 8.33 9.81 12.33
C THR A 153 8.08 10.97 13.32
N GLN A 154 7.95 12.16 12.77
CA GLN A 154 7.74 13.36 13.57
C GLN A 154 6.39 13.33 14.30
N PRO A 155 6.27 13.93 15.50
CA PRO A 155 5.04 13.90 16.29
C PRO A 155 3.83 14.51 15.59
N ASP A 156 4.00 15.61 14.86
CA ASP A 156 2.95 16.28 14.09
C ASP A 156 2.40 15.38 12.96
N VAL A 157 3.27 14.63 12.29
CA VAL A 157 2.87 13.64 11.27
C VAL A 157 2.06 12.51 11.92
N ILE A 158 2.45 12.08 13.13
CA ILE A 158 1.71 11.03 13.87
C ILE A 158 0.32 11.54 14.25
N GLU A 159 0.21 12.78 14.76
CA GLU A 159 -1.08 13.37 15.13
C GLU A 159 -1.97 13.56 13.90
N ALA A 160 -1.46 14.11 12.81
CA ALA A 160 -2.20 14.27 11.56
C ALA A 160 -2.68 12.92 11.00
N THR A 161 -1.88 11.87 11.15
CA THR A 161 -2.26 10.50 10.77
C THR A 161 -3.37 9.98 11.68
N HIS A 162 -3.27 10.19 13.00
CA HIS A 162 -4.30 9.77 13.95
C HIS A 162 -5.66 10.40 13.64
N GLU A 163 -5.69 11.72 13.44
CA GLU A 163 -6.93 12.44 13.12
C GLU A 163 -7.53 11.97 11.78
N ARG A 164 -6.71 11.77 10.77
CA ARG A 164 -7.17 11.22 9.48
C ARG A 164 -7.78 9.84 9.65
N MET A 165 -7.09 8.95 10.34
CA MET A 165 -7.55 7.58 10.52
C MET A 165 -8.85 7.50 11.33
N ARG A 166 -9.09 8.41 12.27
CA ARG A 166 -10.40 8.50 12.97
C ARG A 166 -11.57 8.71 12.03
N SER A 167 -11.34 9.39 10.91
CA SER A 167 -12.41 9.69 9.92
C SER A 167 -12.53 8.67 8.79
N CYS A 168 -11.50 7.88 8.53
CA CYS A 168 -11.45 6.98 7.38
C CYS A 168 -11.18 5.51 7.70
N PHE A 169 -11.00 5.14 8.98
CA PHE A 169 -10.79 3.74 9.35
C PHE A 169 -12.01 2.90 8.97
N HIS A 170 -11.75 1.74 8.38
CA HIS A 170 -12.84 0.87 7.91
C HIS A 170 -13.74 0.43 9.06
N PRO A 171 -15.08 0.49 8.90
CA PRO A 171 -16.03 0.23 9.99
C PRO A 171 -15.91 -1.18 10.59
N ASP A 172 -15.54 -2.19 9.83
CA ASP A 172 -15.32 -3.55 10.33
C ASP A 172 -14.15 -3.64 11.32
N GLY A 173 -13.29 -2.64 11.38
CA GLY A 173 -12.21 -2.53 12.36
C GLY A 173 -12.65 -1.99 13.73
N GLY A 174 -13.90 -1.55 13.83
CA GLY A 174 -14.44 -0.89 15.02
C GLY A 174 -13.92 0.55 15.17
N GLU A 175 -13.87 1.03 16.38
CA GLU A 175 -13.39 2.35 16.71
C GLU A 175 -11.86 2.43 16.59
N TRP A 176 -11.38 3.44 15.84
CA TRP A 176 -9.96 3.71 15.72
C TRP A 176 -9.34 4.16 17.05
N LYS A 177 -8.26 3.52 17.45
CA LYS A 177 -7.51 3.82 18.66
C LYS A 177 -6.07 4.18 18.32
N ARG A 178 -5.45 4.99 19.18
CA ARG A 178 -4.03 5.34 19.03
C ARG A 178 -3.10 4.11 19.04
N SER A 179 -3.50 3.04 19.75
CA SER A 179 -2.81 1.75 19.74
C SER A 179 -2.83 1.04 18.38
N ASP A 180 -3.68 1.48 17.45
CA ASP A 180 -3.75 0.94 16.08
C ASP A 180 -2.68 1.53 15.15
N MET A 181 -1.81 2.39 15.70
CA MET A 181 -0.62 2.91 15.02
C MET A 181 0.65 2.29 15.62
N PRO A 182 1.03 1.06 15.24
CA PRO A 182 2.28 0.48 15.69
C PRO A 182 3.48 1.33 15.28
N ARG A 183 4.49 1.38 16.14
CA ARG A 183 5.71 2.16 15.93
C ARG A 183 6.94 1.31 16.22
N THR A 184 8.00 1.48 15.42
CA THR A 184 9.31 0.92 15.79
C THR A 184 9.92 1.71 16.94
N SER A 185 10.61 0.98 17.83
CA SER A 185 11.50 1.54 18.83
C SER A 185 12.86 0.87 18.73
N PHE A 186 13.91 1.65 18.96
CA PHE A 186 15.24 1.09 19.17
C PHE A 186 15.33 0.64 20.63
N VAL A 187 15.73 -0.61 20.83
CA VAL A 187 16.00 -1.18 22.15
C VAL A 187 17.49 -1.52 22.18
N PHE A 188 18.21 -0.91 23.10
CA PHE A 188 19.60 -1.23 23.39
C PHE A 188 19.64 -2.10 24.64
N VAL A 189 20.17 -3.29 24.51
CA VAL A 189 20.40 -4.19 25.63
C VAL A 189 21.86 -4.02 26.04
N ASN A 190 22.08 -3.69 27.33
CA ASN A 190 23.41 -3.61 27.92
C ASN A 190 23.44 -4.55 29.14
N ASP A 191 24.43 -5.40 29.21
CA ASP A 191 24.62 -6.34 30.34
C ASP A 191 25.21 -5.64 31.59
N GLU A 192 25.71 -4.41 31.44
CA GLU A 192 26.19 -3.61 32.55
C GLU A 192 25.13 -2.57 32.98
N PRO A 193 24.70 -2.54 34.26
CA PRO A 193 23.87 -1.46 34.78
C PRO A 193 24.67 -0.15 34.73
N GLY A 194 24.13 0.86 34.01
CA GLY A 194 24.69 2.19 33.92
C GLY A 194 24.49 3.00 35.19
#